data_10d432d05fff9bfbbe73dae86a2ea4fa
#
_entry.id   10d432d05fff9bfbbe73dae86a2ea4fa
#
_cell.length_a   1.000
_cell.length_b   1.000
_cell.length_c   1.000
_cell.angle_alpha   90.00
_cell.angle_beta   90.00
_cell.angle_gamma   90.00
#
_symmetry.space_group_name_H-M   'P 1'
#
loop_
_entity.id
_entity.type
_entity.pdbx_description
1 polymer ?
#
loop_
_entity_poly.entity_id
_entity_poly.type
_entity_poly.pdbx_seq_one_letter_code
_entity_poly.pdbx_strand_id
1 'polypeptide(L)'
;MCPEGLSTARRPRRPGRTALPMPGPARILLMLAWVLIGSPSGLAAARDGRLNVVFILADDLGWGELGCYGQKRIPTPHLDRLASQGMRFTRHYSGAPVCAPSRCVLLTGRHLGHAEIRGNLQAKTAFPQFDEGQYPLSARALTVAQVFRRAGYATGAIGKWGLGPVGSTGDPNAQGFDLFFGYNCQAVAHSYYPSHLWRNAKRIPLNDPPIPGHRPPAQGEVRMEDHLGGQYAPTRMVAEAERFIADHRHDPFFLYLAFIEPHLAMHPPKASVERFPASWDDGQPYRGQNGYLPHPRPRAAYAAMISDLDDHVGRVLAALDAAGLAGRTLVVFSSDNGTTHPAGKDPRFGTGGVDADFFHSTAGLRGYKGSVYEGGLRVPLIARLPGRIPAGSVDDRPGHFADWFPTLCEAAGLEVPQGLDGQSLWRRLGGRRDSGRRRPMVWVFPEYGGQVAVRMDDFKAVRQRLKTAQPGPWELYDLKADPNERYDLSARHPGLIARAEAILRDEVAENPVFPVPIPGLMPTPAKIPTTP
;
A
#
# COMPACT_ATOMS: atom_id res chain seq x y z
N MET A 1 -32.72 -28.63 -56.32
CA MET A 1 -33.48 -29.89 -56.57
C MET A 1 -34.12 -30.27 -55.24
N CYS A 2 -35.41 -29.96 -55.08
CA CYS A 2 -36.34 -30.66 -54.19
C CYS A 2 -36.79 -31.94 -54.89
N PRO A 3 -37.47 -32.92 -54.27
CA PRO A 3 -38.79 -32.76 -53.65
C PRO A 3 -38.97 -33.57 -52.31
N GLU A 4 -39.85 -33.16 -51.37
CA GLU A 4 -41.30 -33.39 -51.21
C GLU A 4 -41.73 -34.80 -50.73
N GLY A 5 -42.69 -34.84 -49.80
CA GLY A 5 -43.56 -35.94 -49.45
C GLY A 5 -44.08 -35.87 -48.00
N LEU A 6 -45.07 -35.10 -47.66
CA LEU A 6 -46.49 -35.22 -47.40
C LEU A 6 -47.05 -36.58 -46.89
N SER A 7 -47.79 -36.61 -45.76
CA SER A 7 -49.19 -37.11 -45.63
C SER A 7 -49.59 -37.37 -44.15
N THR A 8 -50.50 -36.63 -43.63
CA THR A 8 -51.95 -36.75 -43.32
C THR A 8 -52.30 -37.55 -42.03
N ALA A 9 -52.84 -36.82 -41.08
CA ALA A 9 -54.22 -36.72 -40.59
C ALA A 9 -54.84 -37.91 -39.85
N ARG A 10 -55.41 -37.66 -38.66
CA ARG A 10 -56.82 -37.82 -38.29
C ARG A 10 -57.07 -37.57 -36.80
N ARG A 11 -58.01 -36.62 -36.50
CA ARG A 11 -58.88 -36.62 -35.30
C ARG A 11 -59.98 -37.61 -35.51
N PRO A 12 -60.68 -38.13 -34.43
CA PRO A 12 -61.93 -37.52 -34.08
C PRO A 12 -62.42 -37.63 -32.60
N ARG A 13 -63.37 -36.72 -32.28
CA ARG A 13 -64.68 -36.77 -31.58
C ARG A 13 -64.78 -36.97 -30.07
N ARG A 14 -65.44 -35.95 -29.45
CA ARG A 14 -66.24 -35.96 -28.22
C ARG A 14 -67.56 -36.76 -28.47
N PRO A 15 -68.26 -37.28 -27.40
CA PRO A 15 -69.29 -36.54 -26.70
C PRO A 15 -69.40 -36.90 -25.20
N GLY A 16 -70.06 -36.19 -24.31
CA GLY A 16 -71.45 -36.13 -23.97
C GLY A 16 -71.67 -35.42 -22.61
N ARG A 17 -72.59 -34.48 -22.59
CA ARG A 17 -73.16 -33.82 -21.41
C ARG A 17 -74.09 -34.71 -20.63
N THR A 18 -74.11 -34.56 -19.27
CA THR A 18 -75.35 -34.73 -18.46
C THR A 18 -75.34 -33.73 -17.30
N ALA A 19 -76.50 -33.15 -17.01
CA ALA A 19 -76.75 -32.02 -16.18
C ALA A 19 -77.45 -32.40 -14.87
N LEU A 20 -77.14 -31.61 -13.78
CA LEU A 20 -77.97 -31.14 -12.64
C LEU A 20 -78.35 -32.17 -11.51
N PRO A 21 -78.57 -31.73 -10.23
CA PRO A 21 -79.18 -30.43 -9.80
C PRO A 21 -78.48 -29.77 -8.56
N MET A 22 -78.73 -28.45 -8.39
CA MET A 22 -78.55 -27.68 -7.16
C MET A 22 -79.67 -28.03 -6.10
N PRO A 23 -79.39 -27.85 -4.80
CA PRO A 23 -80.01 -26.72 -4.11
C PRO A 23 -79.26 -26.09 -2.93
N GLY A 24 -79.57 -24.86 -2.66
CA GLY A 24 -79.80 -24.18 -1.39
C GLY A 24 -78.67 -23.45 -0.64
N PRO A 25 -78.94 -22.32 -0.02
CA PRO A 25 -77.96 -21.34 0.41
C PRO A 25 -77.49 -21.52 1.83
N ALA A 26 -76.18 -21.41 2.08
CA ALA A 26 -75.64 -21.24 3.43
C ALA A 26 -74.35 -20.37 3.45
N ARG A 27 -74.58 -19.21 4.02
CA ARG A 27 -73.63 -18.39 4.80
C ARG A 27 -72.25 -18.15 4.19
N ILE A 28 -72.07 -16.96 3.63
CA ILE A 28 -70.79 -16.28 3.32
C ILE A 28 -70.09 -15.95 4.63
N LEU A 29 -68.93 -16.63 4.92
CA LEU A 29 -67.95 -16.17 5.88
C LEU A 29 -66.77 -15.60 5.08
N LEU A 30 -66.69 -14.26 5.07
CA LEU A 30 -65.51 -13.55 4.55
C LEU A 30 -64.31 -13.82 5.48
N MET A 31 -63.39 -14.69 5.09
CA MET A 31 -62.04 -14.70 5.63
C MET A 31 -61.17 -13.76 4.78
N LEU A 32 -60.90 -12.59 5.34
CA LEU A 32 -59.82 -11.71 4.88
C LEU A 32 -58.48 -12.42 5.14
N ALA A 33 -57.90 -13.01 4.08
CA ALA A 33 -56.50 -13.42 4.10
C ALA A 33 -55.64 -12.16 4.03
N TRP A 34 -55.08 -11.75 5.18
CA TRP A 34 -53.99 -10.80 5.23
C TRP A 34 -52.77 -11.47 4.56
N VAL A 35 -52.47 -11.08 3.34
CA VAL A 35 -51.17 -11.31 2.73
C VAL A 35 -50.18 -10.40 3.47
N LEU A 36 -49.47 -10.96 4.44
CA LEU A 36 -48.28 -10.36 5.02
C LEU A 36 -47.24 -10.27 3.89
N ILE A 37 -47.21 -9.12 3.23
CA ILE A 37 -46.04 -8.71 2.44
C ILE A 37 -44.93 -8.49 3.48
N GLY A 38 -44.14 -9.52 3.70
CA GLY A 38 -42.92 -9.44 4.49
C GLY A 38 -41.98 -8.41 3.86
N SER A 39 -41.94 -7.22 4.44
CA SER A 39 -40.91 -6.24 4.14
C SER A 39 -39.52 -6.91 4.28
N PRO A 40 -38.57 -6.68 3.38
CA PRO A 40 -37.24 -7.23 3.53
C PRO A 40 -36.44 -6.42 4.58
N SER A 41 -36.90 -6.47 5.84
CA SER A 41 -36.20 -5.80 6.96
C SER A 41 -35.12 -6.68 7.62
N GLY A 42 -34.92 -7.92 7.13
CA GLY A 42 -34.02 -8.89 7.75
C GLY A 42 -32.52 -8.76 7.37
N LEU A 43 -32.16 -7.97 6.37
CA LEU A 43 -30.76 -7.84 5.91
C LEU A 43 -30.05 -6.58 6.41
N ALA A 44 -30.78 -5.60 6.95
CA ALA A 44 -30.18 -4.36 7.45
C ALA A 44 -29.59 -4.48 8.88
N ALA A 45 -30.14 -5.36 9.72
CA ALA A 45 -29.75 -5.50 11.13
C ALA A 45 -28.41 -6.24 11.35
N ALA A 46 -27.89 -6.97 10.35
CA ALA A 46 -26.62 -7.70 10.45
C ALA A 46 -25.39 -6.85 10.09
N ARG A 47 -25.56 -5.61 9.63
CA ARG A 47 -24.47 -4.72 9.19
C ARG A 47 -23.90 -3.84 10.31
N ASP A 48 -24.57 -3.67 11.41
CA ASP A 48 -24.29 -2.66 12.44
C ASP A 48 -23.10 -2.96 13.38
N GLY A 49 -22.44 -4.09 13.27
CA GLY A 49 -21.31 -4.45 14.15
C GLY A 49 -19.95 -4.58 13.47
N ARG A 50 -19.89 -4.47 12.13
CA ARG A 50 -18.65 -4.67 11.39
C ARG A 50 -17.72 -3.44 11.47
N LEU A 51 -16.42 -3.70 11.68
CA LEU A 51 -15.41 -2.64 11.73
C LEU A 51 -15.13 -2.09 10.33
N ASN A 52 -14.99 -0.78 10.23
CA ASN A 52 -14.35 -0.14 9.08
C ASN A 52 -12.83 -0.27 9.19
N VAL A 53 -12.17 -0.20 8.05
CA VAL A 53 -10.72 -0.16 7.98
C VAL A 53 -10.27 1.02 7.13
N VAL A 54 -9.35 1.82 7.66
CA VAL A 54 -8.60 2.85 6.93
C VAL A 54 -7.12 2.53 7.06
N PHE A 55 -6.49 2.12 5.95
CA PHE A 55 -5.06 1.89 5.90
C PHE A 55 -4.39 3.05 5.16
N ILE A 56 -3.67 3.89 5.91
CA ILE A 56 -2.97 5.07 5.40
C ILE A 56 -1.52 4.72 5.18
N LEU A 57 -1.01 4.98 3.97
CA LEU A 57 0.35 4.68 3.57
C LEU A 57 1.03 5.95 3.07
N ALA A 58 2.13 6.34 3.70
CA ALA A 58 3.06 7.34 3.19
C ALA A 58 4.00 6.73 2.15
N ASP A 59 4.64 7.55 1.33
CA ASP A 59 5.58 7.17 0.28
C ASP A 59 6.97 7.70 0.64
N ASP A 60 7.94 6.82 0.89
CA ASP A 60 9.32 7.15 1.27
C ASP A 60 9.49 7.84 2.65
N LEU A 61 8.58 7.67 3.59
CA LEU A 61 8.72 8.25 4.94
C LEU A 61 9.65 7.40 5.82
N GLY A 62 10.73 7.99 6.30
CA GLY A 62 11.71 7.33 7.16
C GLY A 62 11.20 7.03 8.57
N TRP A 63 11.81 6.02 9.22
CA TRP A 63 11.43 5.61 10.57
C TRP A 63 11.55 6.73 11.61
N GLY A 64 12.53 7.64 11.45
CA GLY A 64 12.80 8.74 12.37
C GLY A 64 12.09 10.06 12.04
N GLU A 65 11.13 10.09 11.11
CA GLU A 65 10.57 11.35 10.59
C GLU A 65 9.28 11.80 11.27
N LEU A 66 8.76 11.06 12.25
CA LEU A 66 7.59 11.45 13.04
C LEU A 66 7.98 11.84 14.47
N GLY A 67 7.26 12.79 15.07
CA GLY A 67 7.47 13.24 16.45
C GLY A 67 7.42 12.09 17.45
N CYS A 68 6.43 11.19 17.34
CA CYS A 68 6.31 10.00 18.18
C CYS A 68 7.42 8.95 17.97
N TYR A 69 8.25 9.07 16.91
CA TYR A 69 9.45 8.29 16.67
C TYR A 69 10.75 9.06 16.94
N GLY A 70 10.66 10.27 17.49
CA GLY A 70 11.81 11.06 17.95
C GLY A 70 12.20 12.25 17.09
N GLN A 71 11.48 12.55 16.00
CA GLN A 71 11.69 13.75 15.20
C GLN A 71 11.50 15.03 16.04
N LYS A 72 12.43 15.99 15.88
CA LYS A 72 12.43 17.25 16.64
C LYS A 72 12.25 18.50 15.75
N ARG A 73 12.49 18.38 14.45
CA ARG A 73 12.44 19.49 13.50
C ARG A 73 11.14 19.56 12.73
N ILE A 74 10.52 18.42 12.47
CA ILE A 74 9.30 18.32 11.67
C ILE A 74 8.13 18.05 12.61
N PRO A 75 7.17 18.97 12.77
CA PRO A 75 5.98 18.74 13.58
C PRO A 75 5.01 17.78 12.90
N THR A 76 4.53 16.76 13.64
CA THR A 76 3.54 15.79 13.18
C THR A 76 2.45 15.56 14.25
N PRO A 77 1.73 16.64 14.68
CA PRO A 77 0.84 16.56 15.84
C PRO A 77 -0.34 15.61 15.68
N HIS A 78 -0.85 15.40 14.45
CA HIS A 78 -1.98 14.50 14.21
C HIS A 78 -1.55 13.03 14.29
N LEU A 79 -0.39 12.68 13.74
CA LEU A 79 0.20 11.34 13.84
C LEU A 79 0.68 11.04 15.26
N ASP A 80 1.23 12.03 15.96
CA ASP A 80 1.61 11.90 17.37
C ASP A 80 0.39 11.66 18.25
N ARG A 81 -0.73 12.36 17.98
CA ARG A 81 -2.01 12.11 18.63
C ARG A 81 -2.56 10.72 18.28
N LEU A 82 -2.49 10.28 17.01
CA LEU A 82 -2.90 8.94 16.61
C LEU A 82 -2.12 7.88 17.40
N ALA A 83 -0.80 8.05 17.56
CA ALA A 83 0.06 7.16 18.33
C ALA A 83 -0.31 7.17 19.83
N SER A 84 -0.60 8.33 20.41
CA SER A 84 -1.02 8.44 21.81
C SER A 84 -2.38 7.82 22.10
N GLN A 85 -3.25 7.74 21.09
CA GLN A 85 -4.59 7.14 21.17
C GLN A 85 -4.62 5.66 20.74
N GLY A 86 -3.48 5.13 20.26
CA GLY A 86 -3.37 3.78 19.73
C GLY A 86 -2.09 3.07 20.17
N MET A 87 -1.59 2.21 19.30
CA MET A 87 -0.37 1.44 19.50
C MET A 87 0.69 1.85 18.47
N ARG A 88 1.91 2.10 18.92
CA ARG A 88 3.09 2.36 18.10
C ARG A 88 3.97 1.12 18.02
N PHE A 89 4.31 0.70 16.80
CA PHE A 89 5.22 -0.42 16.58
C PHE A 89 6.63 0.08 16.36
N THR A 90 7.59 -0.45 17.11
CA THR A 90 9.00 -0.01 17.00
C THR A 90 9.83 -0.86 16.04
N ARG A 91 9.39 -2.09 15.71
CA ARG A 91 10.07 -3.03 14.83
C ARG A 91 9.12 -3.57 13.76
N HIS A 92 8.56 -2.66 12.94
CA HIS A 92 7.71 -3.03 11.81
C HIS A 92 8.45 -2.86 10.48
N TYR A 93 8.23 -3.81 9.56
CA TYR A 93 8.97 -3.88 8.30
C TYR A 93 8.04 -3.78 7.10
N SER A 94 8.44 -2.96 6.13
CA SER A 94 7.82 -2.88 4.83
C SER A 94 7.99 -4.18 4.04
N GLY A 95 7.16 -4.37 3.01
CA GLY A 95 7.23 -5.55 2.15
C GLY A 95 8.48 -5.63 1.28
N ALA A 96 9.02 -4.47 0.91
CA ALA A 96 10.21 -4.32 0.08
C ALA A 96 10.85 -2.95 0.33
N PRO A 97 12.12 -2.74 -0.08
CA PRO A 97 12.78 -1.45 0.10
C PRO A 97 12.40 -0.40 -0.95
N VAL A 98 11.39 -0.66 -1.80
CA VAL A 98 10.82 0.28 -2.78
C VAL A 98 9.32 0.08 -2.94
N CYS A 99 8.65 1.06 -3.55
CA CYS A 99 7.19 1.26 -3.53
C CYS A 99 6.36 0.08 -4.07
N ALA A 100 6.40 -0.25 -5.39
CA ALA A 100 5.47 -1.22 -5.99
C ALA A 100 5.53 -2.60 -5.32
N PRO A 101 6.70 -3.22 -5.12
CA PRO A 101 6.75 -4.54 -4.49
C PRO A 101 6.32 -4.51 -3.03
N SER A 102 6.57 -3.42 -2.29
CA SER A 102 6.09 -3.28 -0.91
C SER A 102 4.56 -3.22 -0.85
N ARG A 103 3.93 -2.46 -1.74
CA ARG A 103 2.47 -2.38 -1.88
C ARG A 103 1.88 -3.73 -2.32
N CYS A 104 2.55 -4.48 -3.20
CA CYS A 104 2.19 -5.84 -3.57
C CYS A 104 2.15 -6.76 -2.34
N VAL A 105 3.22 -6.77 -1.53
CA VAL A 105 3.29 -7.58 -0.29
C VAL A 105 2.15 -7.23 0.67
N LEU A 106 1.90 -5.93 0.90
CA LEU A 106 0.83 -5.46 1.79
C LEU A 106 -0.55 -5.96 1.34
N LEU A 107 -0.86 -5.81 0.04
CA LEU A 107 -2.19 -6.11 -0.48
C LEU A 107 -2.42 -7.60 -0.73
N THR A 108 -1.35 -8.40 -0.96
CA THR A 108 -1.47 -9.85 -1.23
C THR A 108 -1.17 -10.73 -0.03
N GLY A 109 -0.57 -10.20 1.04
CA GLY A 109 -0.14 -11.00 2.20
C GLY A 109 0.98 -11.99 1.91
N ARG A 110 1.68 -11.84 0.76
CA ARG A 110 2.79 -12.68 0.32
C ARG A 110 4.10 -11.92 0.50
N HIS A 111 5.06 -12.48 1.23
CA HIS A 111 6.37 -11.83 1.37
C HIS A 111 7.15 -11.81 0.05
N LEU A 112 8.21 -11.03 -0.03
CA LEU A 112 8.89 -10.73 -1.30
C LEU A 112 9.50 -11.97 -2.00
N GLY A 113 9.71 -13.07 -1.28
CA GLY A 113 10.09 -14.37 -1.86
C GLY A 113 8.99 -15.03 -2.68
N HIS A 114 7.71 -14.75 -2.39
CA HIS A 114 6.54 -15.29 -3.09
C HIS A 114 5.75 -14.24 -3.87
N ALA A 115 6.01 -12.94 -3.65
CA ALA A 115 5.32 -11.86 -4.35
C ALA A 115 5.55 -11.91 -5.87
N GLU A 116 4.50 -11.62 -6.66
CA GLU A 116 4.60 -11.52 -8.11
C GLU A 116 5.39 -10.28 -8.55
N ILE A 117 5.18 -9.15 -7.87
CA ILE A 117 5.86 -7.88 -8.14
C ILE A 117 7.00 -7.73 -7.14
N ARG A 118 8.27 -7.73 -7.64
CA ARG A 118 9.47 -7.60 -6.80
C ARG A 118 10.32 -6.38 -7.10
N GLY A 119 9.85 -5.50 -8.00
CA GLY A 119 10.53 -4.27 -8.42
C GLY A 119 9.59 -3.26 -9.06
N ASN A 120 10.12 -2.08 -9.42
CA ASN A 120 9.36 -0.96 -9.98
C ASN A 120 9.30 -0.96 -11.53
N LEU A 121 9.26 -2.14 -12.16
CA LEU A 121 9.24 -2.29 -13.62
C LEU A 121 8.04 -1.55 -14.24
N GLN A 122 8.29 -0.76 -15.29
CA GLN A 122 7.25 -0.08 -16.05
C GLN A 122 6.49 -1.06 -16.94
N ALA A 123 5.15 -0.93 -17.00
CA ALA A 123 4.30 -1.80 -17.82
C ALA A 123 4.67 -1.75 -19.30
N LYS A 124 4.94 -0.57 -19.86
CA LYS A 124 5.31 -0.38 -21.26
C LYS A 124 6.52 -1.21 -21.73
N THR A 125 7.36 -1.64 -20.80
CA THR A 125 8.52 -2.50 -21.12
C THR A 125 8.11 -3.88 -21.61
N ALA A 126 7.00 -4.42 -21.07
CA ALA A 126 6.46 -5.73 -21.42
C ALA A 126 5.13 -5.65 -22.19
N PHE A 127 4.42 -4.54 -22.07
CA PHE A 127 3.09 -4.29 -22.62
C PHE A 127 3.05 -2.91 -23.29
N PRO A 128 3.55 -2.78 -24.54
CA PRO A 128 3.69 -1.47 -25.22
C PRO A 128 2.37 -0.71 -25.44
N GLN A 129 1.22 -1.38 -25.36
CA GLN A 129 -0.10 -0.75 -25.46
C GLN A 129 -0.44 0.16 -24.27
N PHE A 130 0.30 0.07 -23.16
CA PHE A 130 0.12 0.95 -22.02
C PHE A 130 1.19 2.04 -22.01
N ASP A 131 0.77 3.29 -22.06
CA ASP A 131 1.63 4.48 -22.03
C ASP A 131 2.10 4.81 -20.60
N GLU A 132 1.36 4.40 -19.56
CA GLU A 132 1.69 4.59 -18.14
C GLU A 132 1.28 3.40 -17.27
N GLY A 133 1.89 3.31 -16.08
CA GLY A 133 1.66 2.26 -15.08
C GLY A 133 2.85 1.33 -14.90
N GLN A 134 2.87 0.58 -13.80
CA GLN A 134 3.86 -0.46 -13.51
C GLN A 134 3.40 -1.81 -14.05
N TYR A 135 4.33 -2.77 -14.05
CA TYR A 135 4.05 -4.16 -14.42
C TYR A 135 2.81 -4.67 -13.67
N PRO A 136 1.81 -5.25 -14.37
CA PRO A 136 0.52 -5.57 -13.75
C PRO A 136 0.58 -6.80 -12.86
N LEU A 137 -0.05 -6.71 -11.70
CA LEU A 137 -0.41 -7.86 -10.89
C LEU A 137 -1.33 -8.79 -11.68
N SER A 138 -1.15 -10.10 -11.57
CA SER A 138 -1.93 -11.05 -12.36
C SER A 138 -3.39 -11.16 -11.88
N ALA A 139 -4.27 -11.60 -12.78
CA ALA A 139 -5.67 -11.88 -12.43
C ALA A 139 -5.84 -13.04 -11.41
N ARG A 140 -4.78 -13.84 -11.18
CA ARG A 140 -4.77 -14.94 -10.20
C ARG A 140 -4.39 -14.48 -8.80
N ALA A 141 -3.80 -13.29 -8.69
CA ALA A 141 -3.45 -12.74 -7.39
C ALA A 141 -4.71 -12.48 -6.55
N LEU A 142 -4.66 -12.88 -5.30
CA LEU A 142 -5.69 -12.55 -4.33
C LEU A 142 -5.24 -11.35 -3.52
N THR A 143 -6.06 -10.29 -3.52
CA THR A 143 -5.83 -9.09 -2.70
C THR A 143 -6.79 -9.03 -1.52
N VAL A 144 -6.37 -8.34 -0.47
CA VAL A 144 -7.25 -8.07 0.69
C VAL A 144 -8.51 -7.31 0.27
N ALA A 145 -8.42 -6.40 -0.70
CA ALA A 145 -9.57 -5.66 -1.22
C ALA A 145 -10.63 -6.57 -1.84
N GLN A 146 -10.21 -7.59 -2.60
CA GLN A 146 -11.14 -8.59 -3.16
C GLN A 146 -11.87 -9.36 -2.06
N VAL A 147 -11.20 -9.70 -0.95
CA VAL A 147 -11.84 -10.40 0.18
C VAL A 147 -12.88 -9.49 0.84
N PHE A 148 -12.52 -8.23 1.11
CA PHE A 148 -13.44 -7.26 1.68
C PHE A 148 -14.64 -6.99 0.76
N ARG A 149 -14.42 -6.79 -0.54
CA ARG A 149 -15.48 -6.58 -1.52
C ARG A 149 -16.45 -7.76 -1.59
N ARG A 150 -15.93 -9.01 -1.63
CA ARG A 150 -16.76 -10.24 -1.60
C ARG A 150 -17.60 -10.33 -0.33
N ALA A 151 -17.12 -9.80 0.78
CA ALA A 151 -17.83 -9.73 2.05
C ALA A 151 -18.83 -8.56 2.13
N GLY A 152 -19.04 -7.80 1.05
CA GLY A 152 -19.99 -6.69 0.97
C GLY A 152 -19.51 -5.40 1.64
N TYR A 153 -18.20 -5.18 1.73
CA TYR A 153 -17.62 -3.89 2.09
C TYR A 153 -17.56 -2.98 0.87
N ALA A 154 -17.81 -1.69 1.05
CA ALA A 154 -17.41 -0.69 0.09
C ALA A 154 -15.88 -0.57 0.10
N THR A 155 -15.24 -0.60 -1.07
CA THR A 155 -13.79 -0.65 -1.15
C THR A 155 -13.25 0.54 -1.95
N GLY A 156 -12.35 1.32 -1.35
CA GLY A 156 -11.72 2.49 -1.98
C GLY A 156 -10.20 2.41 -1.96
N ALA A 157 -9.56 2.73 -3.10
CA ALA A 157 -8.14 3.00 -3.20
C ALA A 157 -7.94 4.44 -3.63
N ILE A 158 -7.29 5.26 -2.82
CA ILE A 158 -7.03 6.67 -3.11
C ILE A 158 -5.53 6.93 -3.00
N GLY A 159 -4.95 7.57 -4.02
CA GLY A 159 -3.55 7.94 -4.06
C GLY A 159 -2.73 7.13 -5.05
N LYS A 160 -1.50 6.76 -4.70
CA LYS A 160 -0.54 6.07 -5.57
C LYS A 160 -0.78 4.56 -5.59
N TRP A 161 -1.00 4.00 -6.80
CA TRP A 161 -1.24 2.57 -7.01
C TRP A 161 0.05 1.79 -7.26
N GLY A 162 0.49 1.69 -8.49
CA GLY A 162 1.77 1.06 -8.88
C GLY A 162 1.75 -0.45 -9.08
N LEU A 163 0.59 -1.10 -9.23
CA LEU A 163 0.48 -2.55 -9.45
C LEU A 163 -0.21 -2.94 -10.77
N GLY A 164 -0.30 -2.00 -11.71
CA GLY A 164 -0.78 -2.23 -13.06
C GLY A 164 -1.52 -1.02 -13.65
N PRO A 165 -1.48 -0.88 -14.98
CA PRO A 165 -2.22 0.14 -15.72
C PRO A 165 -3.73 -0.01 -15.58
N VAL A 166 -4.46 1.10 -15.79
CA VAL A 166 -5.91 1.06 -15.99
C VAL A 166 -6.22 0.17 -17.20
N GLY A 167 -7.20 -0.73 -17.05
CA GLY A 167 -7.60 -1.71 -18.07
C GLY A 167 -6.72 -2.97 -18.15
N SER A 168 -5.68 -3.09 -17.31
CA SER A 168 -4.90 -4.33 -17.17
C SER A 168 -5.47 -5.25 -16.09
N THR A 169 -4.89 -6.45 -15.94
CA THR A 169 -5.21 -7.35 -14.81
C THR A 169 -4.87 -6.74 -13.46
N GLY A 170 -3.89 -5.84 -13.41
CA GLY A 170 -3.46 -5.13 -12.20
C GLY A 170 -4.18 -3.79 -11.97
N ASP A 171 -5.20 -3.47 -12.76
CA ASP A 171 -6.07 -2.31 -12.53
C ASP A 171 -6.65 -2.34 -11.11
N PRO A 172 -6.65 -1.22 -10.35
CA PRO A 172 -7.22 -1.18 -9.01
C PRO A 172 -8.63 -1.75 -8.92
N ASN A 173 -9.50 -1.44 -9.90
CA ASN A 173 -10.86 -1.97 -9.92
C ASN A 173 -10.89 -3.48 -10.20
N ALA A 174 -10.00 -4.01 -11.05
CA ALA A 174 -9.85 -5.45 -11.25
C ALA A 174 -9.31 -6.15 -10.00
N GLN A 175 -8.51 -5.45 -9.19
CA GLN A 175 -7.94 -5.93 -7.95
C GLN A 175 -8.83 -5.73 -6.72
N GLY A 176 -10.12 -5.40 -6.91
CA GLY A 176 -11.14 -5.46 -5.87
C GLY A 176 -11.55 -4.14 -5.24
N PHE A 177 -11.13 -3.01 -5.79
CA PHE A 177 -11.61 -1.70 -5.35
C PHE A 177 -12.80 -1.22 -6.19
N ASP A 178 -13.87 -0.77 -5.54
CA ASP A 178 -15.05 -0.17 -6.20
C ASP A 178 -14.73 1.25 -6.67
N LEU A 179 -13.95 1.97 -5.88
CA LEU A 179 -13.44 3.30 -6.21
C LEU A 179 -11.91 3.27 -6.30
N PHE A 180 -11.37 3.78 -7.40
CA PHE A 180 -9.99 4.24 -7.49
C PHE A 180 -9.96 5.74 -7.79
N PHE A 181 -9.15 6.51 -7.04
CA PHE A 181 -8.89 7.92 -7.32
C PHE A 181 -7.43 8.26 -7.03
N GLY A 182 -6.64 8.61 -8.06
CA GLY A 182 -5.23 8.95 -7.83
C GLY A 182 -4.33 8.67 -9.02
N TYR A 183 -3.08 8.34 -8.71
CA TYR A 183 -2.03 8.03 -9.66
C TYR A 183 -1.98 6.53 -9.95
N ASN A 184 -2.27 6.16 -11.17
CA ASN A 184 -2.09 4.80 -11.63
C ASN A 184 -0.59 4.47 -11.84
N CYS A 185 0.19 5.45 -12.31
CA CYS A 185 1.61 5.33 -12.62
C CYS A 185 2.49 6.00 -11.56
N GLN A 186 3.51 5.26 -11.07
CA GLN A 186 4.46 5.81 -10.09
C GLN A 186 5.33 6.93 -10.68
N ALA A 187 5.68 6.87 -11.97
CA ALA A 187 6.47 7.94 -12.60
C ALA A 187 5.67 9.25 -12.72
N VAL A 188 4.35 9.18 -12.94
CA VAL A 188 3.47 10.36 -12.92
C VAL A 188 3.33 10.91 -11.50
N ALA A 189 3.38 10.05 -10.48
CA ALA A 189 3.33 10.44 -9.07
C ALA A 189 4.60 11.17 -8.57
N HIS A 190 5.64 11.29 -9.39
CA HIS A 190 6.78 12.20 -9.12
C HIS A 190 6.39 13.67 -9.28
N SER A 191 5.19 13.97 -9.77
CA SER A 191 4.63 15.33 -9.83
C SER A 191 3.46 15.47 -8.86
N TYR A 192 3.48 16.51 -8.05
CA TYR A 192 2.36 16.91 -7.20
C TYR A 192 1.34 17.81 -7.92
N TYR A 193 1.70 18.27 -9.15
CA TYR A 193 0.84 19.04 -10.05
C TYR A 193 0.79 18.34 -11.43
N PRO A 194 0.28 17.06 -11.47
CA PRO A 194 0.22 16.29 -12.71
C PRO A 194 -0.84 16.87 -13.66
N SER A 195 -0.77 16.45 -14.93
CA SER A 195 -1.80 16.80 -15.92
C SER A 195 -3.17 16.21 -15.57
N HIS A 196 -3.19 15.06 -14.91
CA HIS A 196 -4.43 14.34 -14.57
C HIS A 196 -4.23 13.41 -13.37
N LEU A 197 -5.36 13.05 -12.76
CA LEU A 197 -5.52 11.87 -11.92
C LEU A 197 -6.53 10.93 -12.57
N TRP A 198 -6.55 9.69 -12.13
CA TRP A 198 -7.56 8.72 -12.55
C TRP A 198 -8.71 8.65 -11.54
N ARG A 199 -9.93 8.54 -12.04
CA ARG A 199 -11.10 8.10 -11.28
C ARG A 199 -11.65 6.85 -11.95
N ASN A 200 -11.40 5.69 -11.39
CA ASN A 200 -11.59 4.40 -12.03
C ASN A 200 -10.93 4.41 -13.44
N ALA A 201 -11.67 4.11 -14.49
CA ALA A 201 -11.15 4.11 -15.86
C ALA A 201 -11.13 5.50 -16.55
N LYS A 202 -11.44 6.59 -15.83
CA LYS A 202 -11.54 7.94 -16.41
C LYS A 202 -10.39 8.83 -15.95
N ARG A 203 -9.67 9.44 -16.89
CA ARG A 203 -8.72 10.54 -16.61
C ARG A 203 -9.50 11.80 -16.21
N ILE A 204 -9.12 12.38 -15.08
CA ILE A 204 -9.64 13.65 -14.56
C ILE A 204 -8.56 14.70 -14.75
N PRO A 205 -8.70 15.68 -15.66
CA PRO A 205 -7.72 16.75 -15.87
C PRO A 205 -7.47 17.53 -14.58
N LEU A 206 -6.22 17.91 -14.33
CA LEU A 206 -5.84 18.62 -13.13
C LEU A 206 -5.08 19.91 -13.43
N ASN A 207 -3.94 19.83 -14.10
CA ASN A 207 -3.12 21.01 -14.44
C ASN A 207 -2.76 21.02 -15.92
N ASP A 208 -2.84 22.23 -16.54
CA ASP A 208 -2.40 22.47 -17.91
C ASP A 208 -1.72 23.86 -17.96
N PRO A 209 -0.41 23.92 -18.18
CA PRO A 209 0.54 22.80 -18.23
C PRO A 209 0.77 22.15 -16.88
N PRO A 210 1.13 20.85 -16.83
CA PRO A 210 1.55 20.18 -15.60
C PRO A 210 2.95 20.61 -15.18
N ILE A 211 3.26 20.49 -13.90
CA ILE A 211 4.64 20.62 -13.42
C ILE A 211 5.27 19.22 -13.40
N PRO A 212 6.29 18.92 -14.20
CA PRO A 212 6.92 17.60 -14.22
C PRO A 212 7.72 17.34 -12.95
N GLY A 213 7.86 16.08 -12.54
CA GLY A 213 8.70 15.70 -11.39
C GLY A 213 10.21 15.78 -11.68
N HIS A 214 10.58 15.83 -12.97
CA HIS A 214 11.98 15.82 -13.42
C HIS A 214 12.23 16.91 -14.46
N ARG A 215 13.35 17.63 -14.30
CA ARG A 215 13.91 18.57 -15.29
C ARG A 215 15.44 18.47 -15.28
N PRO A 216 16.12 18.92 -16.33
CA PRO A 216 17.56 19.16 -16.27
C PRO A 216 17.92 20.13 -15.13
N PRO A 217 19.14 20.05 -14.58
CA PRO A 217 19.59 20.98 -13.56
C PRO A 217 19.45 22.44 -13.99
N ALA A 218 19.02 23.30 -13.05
CA ALA A 218 18.82 24.73 -13.32
C ALA A 218 20.14 25.45 -13.60
N GLN A 219 20.19 26.21 -14.69
CA GLN A 219 21.32 27.05 -15.07
C GLN A 219 21.25 28.46 -14.47
N GLY A 220 20.05 28.95 -14.17
CA GLY A 220 19.77 30.28 -13.60
C GLY A 220 19.31 30.24 -12.16
N GLU A 221 18.58 31.27 -11.75
CA GLU A 221 17.94 31.34 -10.45
C GLU A 221 16.91 30.20 -10.29
N VAL A 222 16.83 29.63 -9.09
CA VAL A 222 15.80 28.63 -8.73
C VAL A 222 14.73 29.35 -7.94
N ARG A 223 13.54 29.51 -8.53
CA ARG A 223 12.41 30.19 -7.89
C ARG A 223 11.32 29.18 -7.57
N MET A 224 10.64 29.40 -6.45
CA MET A 224 9.55 28.50 -6.00
C MET A 224 8.37 28.54 -6.99
N GLU A 225 8.05 29.73 -7.50
CA GLU A 225 6.93 29.96 -8.42
C GLU A 225 7.03 29.13 -9.69
N ASP A 226 8.24 28.77 -10.13
CA ASP A 226 8.49 27.95 -11.32
C ASP A 226 8.08 26.46 -11.13
N HIS A 227 7.72 26.08 -9.91
CA HIS A 227 7.43 24.70 -9.49
C HIS A 227 6.04 24.53 -8.87
N LEU A 228 5.20 25.55 -8.91
CA LEU A 228 3.83 25.52 -8.39
C LEU A 228 2.82 25.47 -9.53
N GLY A 229 1.89 24.52 -9.45
CA GLY A 229 0.74 24.39 -10.35
C GLY A 229 -0.55 24.93 -9.73
N GLY A 230 -1.63 24.88 -10.49
CA GLY A 230 -2.94 25.38 -10.04
C GLY A 230 -3.64 24.45 -9.04
N GLN A 231 -3.47 23.13 -9.18
CA GLN A 231 -4.15 22.14 -8.34
C GLN A 231 -3.15 21.14 -7.75
N TYR A 232 -2.99 21.21 -6.44
CA TYR A 232 -2.15 20.29 -5.66
C TYR A 232 -2.87 18.94 -5.46
N ALA A 233 -2.31 17.88 -6.01
CA ALA A 233 -2.96 16.56 -6.06
C ALA A 233 -3.28 15.96 -4.68
N PRO A 234 -2.40 16.03 -3.65
CA PRO A 234 -2.72 15.51 -2.32
C PRO A 234 -3.99 16.11 -1.71
N THR A 235 -4.22 17.42 -1.89
CA THR A 235 -5.46 18.06 -1.44
C THR A 235 -6.70 17.47 -2.11
N ARG A 236 -6.58 17.07 -3.39
CA ARG A 236 -7.66 16.39 -4.12
C ARG A 236 -7.89 14.97 -3.59
N MET A 237 -6.81 14.28 -3.23
CA MET A 237 -6.89 12.92 -2.66
C MET A 237 -7.56 12.91 -1.29
N VAL A 238 -7.17 13.81 -0.40
CA VAL A 238 -7.79 13.87 0.94
C VAL A 238 -9.25 14.28 0.86
N ALA A 239 -9.62 15.22 -0.03
CA ALA A 239 -11.03 15.58 -0.26
C ALA A 239 -11.86 14.39 -0.80
N GLU A 240 -11.26 13.53 -1.63
CA GLU A 240 -11.94 12.32 -2.09
C GLU A 240 -12.07 11.27 -0.97
N ALA A 241 -11.07 11.17 -0.07
CA ALA A 241 -11.16 10.30 1.10
C ALA A 241 -12.26 10.75 2.09
N GLU A 242 -12.35 12.07 2.34
CA GLU A 242 -13.43 12.66 3.14
C GLU A 242 -14.82 12.34 2.55
N ARG A 243 -14.96 12.48 1.22
CA ARG A 243 -16.20 12.14 0.50
C ARG A 243 -16.52 10.65 0.63
N PHE A 244 -15.54 9.78 0.38
CA PHE A 244 -15.72 8.34 0.50
C PHE A 244 -16.20 7.93 1.90
N ILE A 245 -15.63 8.50 2.95
CA ILE A 245 -16.05 8.26 4.34
C ILE A 245 -17.49 8.73 4.58
N ALA A 246 -17.85 9.91 4.08
CA ALA A 246 -19.20 10.46 4.22
C ALA A 246 -20.25 9.64 3.47
N ASP A 247 -19.94 9.24 2.22
CA ASP A 247 -20.84 8.46 1.36
C ASP A 247 -21.12 7.06 1.94
N HIS A 248 -20.13 6.47 2.64
CA HIS A 248 -20.21 5.13 3.23
C HIS A 248 -20.39 5.14 4.76
N ARG A 249 -20.89 6.24 5.36
CA ARG A 249 -21.06 6.34 6.82
C ARG A 249 -22.01 5.28 7.42
N HIS A 250 -22.87 4.68 6.63
CA HIS A 250 -23.83 3.65 7.02
C HIS A 250 -23.46 2.22 6.59
N ASP A 251 -22.41 2.08 5.75
CA ASP A 251 -21.93 0.82 5.25
C ASP A 251 -20.55 0.49 5.84
N PRO A 252 -20.18 -0.78 6.00
CA PRO A 252 -18.81 -1.12 6.31
C PRO A 252 -17.92 -0.86 5.09
N PHE A 253 -16.73 -0.29 5.32
CA PHE A 253 -15.80 0.01 4.24
C PHE A 253 -14.35 -0.36 4.56
N PHE A 254 -13.60 -0.60 3.49
CA PHE A 254 -12.14 -0.69 3.46
C PHE A 254 -11.59 0.42 2.57
N LEU A 255 -10.86 1.36 3.17
CA LEU A 255 -10.18 2.45 2.46
C LEU A 255 -8.67 2.25 2.53
N TYR A 256 -8.04 2.03 1.39
CA TYR A 256 -6.60 2.07 1.19
C TYR A 256 -6.22 3.47 0.69
N LEU A 257 -5.59 4.28 1.56
CA LEU A 257 -5.24 5.67 1.29
C LEU A 257 -3.72 5.80 1.20
N ALA A 258 -3.20 5.76 -0.02
CA ALA A 258 -1.78 5.76 -0.33
C ALA A 258 -1.32 7.14 -0.79
N PHE A 259 -1.02 8.02 0.15
CA PHE A 259 -0.47 9.34 -0.13
C PHE A 259 0.85 9.25 -0.91
N ILE A 260 1.22 10.33 -1.59
CA ILE A 260 2.49 10.43 -2.31
C ILE A 260 3.55 11.18 -1.50
N GLU A 261 3.17 11.83 -0.39
CA GLU A 261 4.10 12.49 0.50
C GLU A 261 4.87 11.50 1.39
N PRO A 262 6.14 11.79 1.67
CA PRO A 262 7.00 12.86 1.18
C PRO A 262 7.88 12.46 -0.01
N HIS A 263 7.40 11.59 -0.93
CA HIS A 263 8.17 11.20 -2.13
C HIS A 263 8.51 12.42 -2.99
N LEU A 264 9.65 12.40 -3.62
CA LEU A 264 10.11 13.46 -4.52
C LEU A 264 9.30 13.51 -5.84
N ALA A 265 9.18 14.67 -6.50
CA ALA A 265 9.93 15.91 -6.29
C ALA A 265 9.36 16.74 -5.12
N MET A 266 10.16 17.71 -4.66
CA MET A 266 9.73 18.66 -3.62
C MET A 266 8.81 19.72 -4.21
N HIS A 267 7.50 19.53 -4.09
CA HIS A 267 6.48 20.41 -4.66
C HIS A 267 5.42 20.88 -3.63
N PRO A 268 5.75 21.07 -2.34
CA PRO A 268 4.74 21.52 -1.41
C PRO A 268 4.27 22.94 -1.76
N PRO A 269 3.04 23.33 -1.39
CA PRO A 269 2.58 24.69 -1.53
C PRO A 269 3.51 25.68 -0.84
N LYS A 270 3.64 26.91 -1.38
CA LYS A 270 4.51 27.94 -0.85
C LYS A 270 4.25 28.22 0.64
N ALA A 271 2.97 28.34 1.02
CA ALA A 271 2.57 28.57 2.41
C ALA A 271 3.06 27.47 3.37
N SER A 272 3.14 26.22 2.91
CA SER A 272 3.66 25.10 3.70
C SER A 272 5.17 25.25 3.94
N VAL A 273 5.93 25.66 2.90
CA VAL A 273 7.39 25.90 3.01
C VAL A 273 7.69 27.06 3.95
N GLU A 274 6.87 28.10 3.92
CA GLU A 274 7.03 29.31 4.75
C GLU A 274 6.81 29.05 6.26
N ARG A 275 6.25 27.90 6.63
CA ARG A 275 6.15 27.44 8.03
C ARG A 275 7.51 27.15 8.66
N PHE A 276 8.57 26.96 7.86
CA PHE A 276 9.88 26.53 8.31
C PHE A 276 10.94 27.65 8.20
N PRO A 277 11.98 27.64 9.07
CA PRO A 277 12.98 28.70 9.10
C PRO A 277 13.76 28.81 7.78
N ALA A 278 13.94 30.03 7.27
CA ALA A 278 14.74 30.27 6.06
C ALA A 278 16.22 29.89 6.26
N SER A 279 16.71 30.01 7.49
CA SER A 279 18.09 29.66 7.88
C SER A 279 18.42 28.17 7.75
N TRP A 280 17.44 27.28 7.60
CA TRP A 280 17.72 25.86 7.40
C TRP A 280 18.41 25.57 6.09
N ASP A 281 18.17 26.40 5.09
CA ASP A 281 18.69 26.18 3.73
C ASP A 281 19.96 27.01 3.44
N ASP A 282 20.39 27.89 4.37
CA ASP A 282 21.61 28.72 4.30
C ASP A 282 21.79 29.44 2.95
N GLY A 283 20.69 29.79 2.27
CA GLY A 283 20.68 30.37 0.93
C GLY A 283 21.23 29.44 -0.18
N GLN A 284 21.33 28.13 0.08
CA GLN A 284 21.84 27.14 -0.87
C GLN A 284 20.68 26.39 -1.53
N PRO A 285 20.28 26.76 -2.76
CA PRO A 285 19.24 26.05 -3.48
C PRO A 285 19.72 24.68 -3.95
N TYR A 286 18.84 23.69 -3.93
CA TYR A 286 19.01 22.46 -4.70
C TYR A 286 18.72 22.76 -6.17
N ARG A 287 19.69 22.49 -7.06
CA ARG A 287 19.63 22.86 -8.47
C ARG A 287 19.19 21.72 -9.41
N GLY A 288 18.87 20.53 -8.89
CA GLY A 288 18.50 19.37 -9.69
C GLY A 288 19.66 18.43 -10.05
N GLN A 289 20.85 18.62 -9.46
CA GLN A 289 22.07 17.88 -9.79
C GLN A 289 21.98 16.38 -9.46
N ASN A 290 21.11 15.99 -8.54
CA ASN A 290 20.87 14.60 -8.13
C ASN A 290 19.47 14.10 -8.54
N GLY A 291 18.97 14.57 -9.69
CA GLY A 291 17.66 14.23 -10.23
C GLY A 291 16.51 15.01 -9.59
N TYR A 292 15.32 14.87 -10.14
CA TYR A 292 14.11 15.59 -9.77
C TYR A 292 14.21 17.13 -10.00
N LEU A 293 13.13 17.84 -9.69
CA LEU A 293 13.10 19.28 -9.85
C LEU A 293 14.00 20.01 -8.84
N PRO A 294 14.60 21.13 -9.25
CA PRO A 294 15.25 22.06 -8.34
C PRO A 294 14.29 22.60 -7.29
N HIS A 295 14.81 23.02 -6.14
CA HIS A 295 14.03 23.76 -5.13
C HIS A 295 14.89 24.82 -4.41
N PRO A 296 14.41 26.07 -4.21
CA PRO A 296 15.20 27.12 -3.57
C PRO A 296 15.44 26.85 -2.08
N ARG A 297 14.55 26.09 -1.43
CA ARG A 297 14.58 25.79 0.01
C ARG A 297 14.33 24.28 0.25
N PRO A 298 15.29 23.39 -0.07
CA PRO A 298 15.05 21.95 -0.09
C PRO A 298 14.73 21.35 1.30
N ARG A 299 15.42 21.78 2.38
CA ARG A 299 15.13 21.30 3.74
C ARG A 299 13.74 21.72 4.19
N ALA A 300 13.40 23.01 4.01
CA ALA A 300 12.08 23.52 4.34
C ALA A 300 10.97 22.83 3.53
N ALA A 301 11.20 22.58 2.24
CA ALA A 301 10.25 21.90 1.37
C ALA A 301 10.00 20.44 1.79
N TYR A 302 11.06 19.70 2.10
CA TYR A 302 10.91 18.32 2.57
C TYR A 302 10.12 18.22 3.88
N ALA A 303 10.47 19.09 4.85
CA ALA A 303 9.73 19.18 6.11
C ALA A 303 8.26 19.59 5.90
N ALA A 304 8.00 20.50 4.95
CA ALA A 304 6.65 20.92 4.59
C ALA A 304 5.81 19.77 4.06
N MET A 305 6.38 18.90 3.19
CA MET A 305 5.66 17.73 2.66
C MET A 305 5.26 16.75 3.76
N ILE A 306 6.12 16.51 4.75
CA ILE A 306 5.81 15.64 5.89
C ILE A 306 4.74 16.27 6.79
N SER A 307 4.81 17.59 7.04
CA SER A 307 3.78 18.28 7.82
C SER A 307 2.45 18.37 7.08
N ASP A 308 2.45 18.53 5.75
CA ASP A 308 1.23 18.49 4.95
C ASP A 308 0.59 17.09 4.96
N LEU A 309 1.40 16.03 4.90
CA LEU A 309 0.92 14.65 5.11
C LEU A 309 0.25 14.49 6.48
N ASP A 310 0.86 15.02 7.54
CA ASP A 310 0.27 15.00 8.89
C ASP A 310 -1.07 15.76 8.95
N ASP A 311 -1.14 16.94 8.33
CA ASP A 311 -2.38 17.72 8.22
C ASP A 311 -3.46 16.94 7.42
N HIS A 312 -3.08 16.25 6.33
CA HIS A 312 -4.00 15.40 5.55
C HIS A 312 -4.51 14.20 6.37
N VAL A 313 -3.65 13.56 7.15
CA VAL A 313 -4.07 12.51 8.10
C VAL A 313 -5.04 13.08 9.14
N GLY A 314 -4.74 14.28 9.66
CA GLY A 314 -5.63 14.99 10.59
C GLY A 314 -7.03 15.20 10.02
N ARG A 315 -7.15 15.58 8.74
CA ARG A 315 -8.44 15.73 8.04
C ARG A 315 -9.21 14.41 7.94
N VAL A 316 -8.53 13.31 7.58
CA VAL A 316 -9.15 11.96 7.53
C VAL A 316 -9.69 11.56 8.91
N LEU A 317 -8.92 11.77 9.97
CA LEU A 317 -9.36 11.48 11.34
C LEU A 317 -10.56 12.33 11.74
N ALA A 318 -10.56 13.61 11.40
CA ALA A 318 -11.68 14.51 11.64
C ALA A 318 -12.94 14.11 10.85
N ALA A 319 -12.81 13.62 9.62
CA ALA A 319 -13.93 13.09 8.84
C ALA A 319 -14.55 11.84 9.49
N LEU A 320 -13.72 10.94 10.05
CA LEU A 320 -14.21 9.78 10.81
C LEU A 320 -14.92 10.20 12.10
N ASP A 321 -14.40 11.21 12.81
CA ASP A 321 -15.01 11.76 14.01
C ASP A 321 -16.38 12.41 13.68
N ALA A 322 -16.43 13.25 12.65
CA ALA A 322 -17.65 13.94 12.20
C ALA A 322 -18.74 12.96 11.71
N ALA A 323 -18.34 11.84 11.12
CA ALA A 323 -19.26 10.77 10.71
C ALA A 323 -19.69 9.85 11.88
N GLY A 324 -19.16 10.02 13.10
CA GLY A 324 -19.40 9.15 14.25
C GLY A 324 -18.79 7.75 14.11
N LEU A 325 -17.73 7.61 13.29
CA LEU A 325 -17.14 6.32 12.93
C LEU A 325 -15.85 5.99 13.69
N ALA A 326 -15.30 6.93 14.43
CA ALA A 326 -13.99 6.77 15.08
C ALA A 326 -13.87 5.55 15.99
N GLY A 327 -14.95 5.23 16.73
CA GLY A 327 -15.01 4.08 17.65
C GLY A 327 -15.12 2.71 16.96
N ARG A 328 -15.50 2.68 15.67
CA ARG A 328 -15.67 1.44 14.88
C ARG A 328 -14.78 1.37 13.64
N THR A 329 -13.74 2.18 13.59
CA THR A 329 -12.76 2.20 12.49
C THR A 329 -11.37 1.85 12.99
N LEU A 330 -10.81 0.76 12.46
CA LEU A 330 -9.40 0.46 12.59
C LEU A 330 -8.63 1.38 11.65
N VAL A 331 -7.88 2.33 12.21
CA VAL A 331 -6.98 3.20 11.46
C VAL A 331 -5.55 2.69 11.62
N VAL A 332 -4.88 2.46 10.49
CA VAL A 332 -3.46 2.06 10.44
C VAL A 332 -2.71 3.09 9.61
N PHE A 333 -1.59 3.56 10.11
CA PHE A 333 -0.66 4.44 9.39
C PHE A 333 0.72 3.77 9.29
N SER A 334 1.34 3.81 8.10
CA SER A 334 2.72 3.35 7.88
C SER A 334 3.34 4.06 6.67
N SER A 335 4.59 3.67 6.32
CA SER A 335 5.28 4.03 5.07
C SER A 335 5.57 2.79 4.24
N ASP A 336 5.56 2.92 2.91
CA ASP A 336 5.79 1.78 2.01
C ASP A 336 7.25 1.29 1.99
N ASN A 337 8.22 2.16 2.29
CA ASN A 337 9.64 1.84 2.49
C ASN A 337 10.32 2.94 3.30
N GLY A 338 11.63 2.80 3.55
CA GLY A 338 12.41 3.81 4.24
C GLY A 338 12.65 5.08 3.41
N THR A 339 13.21 6.11 4.07
CA THR A 339 13.47 7.43 3.48
C THR A 339 14.42 7.36 2.28
N THR A 340 14.35 8.38 1.45
CA THR A 340 15.15 8.52 0.22
C THR A 340 16.66 8.51 0.50
N HIS A 341 17.41 7.91 -0.43
CA HIS A 341 18.86 7.73 -0.32
C HIS A 341 19.63 9.06 -0.35
N PRO A 342 20.59 9.28 0.57
CA PRO A 342 21.36 10.51 0.64
C PRO A 342 22.47 10.61 -0.42
N ALA A 343 22.78 9.51 -1.13
CA ALA A 343 23.86 9.55 -2.12
C ALA A 343 23.48 10.29 -3.39
N GLY A 344 24.33 11.20 -3.77
CA GLY A 344 24.25 11.97 -4.99
C GLY A 344 25.64 12.44 -5.42
N LYS A 345 25.69 13.16 -6.54
CA LYS A 345 26.96 13.75 -7.05
C LYS A 345 27.44 14.93 -6.18
N ASP A 346 26.54 15.57 -5.47
CA ASP A 346 26.83 16.65 -4.52
C ASP A 346 26.65 16.12 -3.10
N PRO A 347 27.71 16.10 -2.26
CA PRO A 347 27.65 15.56 -0.91
C PRO A 347 26.72 16.35 0.05
N ARG A 348 26.32 17.57 -0.34
CA ARG A 348 25.40 18.41 0.45
C ARG A 348 23.94 18.01 0.28
N PHE A 349 23.62 17.30 -0.81
CA PHE A 349 22.25 16.93 -1.13
C PHE A 349 22.17 15.45 -1.50
N GLY A 350 21.20 14.76 -0.95
CA GLY A 350 20.80 13.44 -1.40
C GLY A 350 20.03 13.49 -2.72
N THR A 351 19.44 12.36 -3.08
CA THR A 351 18.56 12.26 -4.25
C THR A 351 17.45 13.31 -4.13
N GLY A 352 17.24 14.08 -5.21
CA GLY A 352 16.19 15.10 -5.29
C GLY A 352 16.33 16.26 -4.28
N GLY A 353 17.48 16.39 -3.62
CA GLY A 353 17.73 17.45 -2.64
C GLY A 353 17.39 17.12 -1.19
N VAL A 354 17.03 15.86 -0.88
CA VAL A 354 16.75 15.43 0.49
C VAL A 354 18.01 15.45 1.34
N ASP A 355 17.91 15.96 2.56
CA ASP A 355 18.95 15.93 3.57
C ASP A 355 18.51 15.04 4.74
N ALA A 356 18.63 13.72 4.53
CA ALA A 356 18.20 12.72 5.50
C ALA A 356 19.01 12.78 6.81
N ASP A 357 20.26 13.22 6.75
CA ASP A 357 21.13 13.36 7.93
C ASP A 357 20.70 14.57 8.77
N PHE A 358 20.37 15.71 8.14
CA PHE A 358 19.84 16.88 8.84
C PHE A 358 18.58 16.55 9.64
N PHE A 359 17.69 15.73 9.09
CA PHE A 359 16.44 15.34 9.75
C PHE A 359 16.57 14.09 10.62
N HIS A 360 17.73 13.42 10.64
CA HIS A 360 17.87 12.10 11.27
C HIS A 360 16.81 11.10 10.80
N SER A 361 16.51 11.12 9.51
CA SER A 361 15.38 10.41 8.89
C SER A 361 15.38 8.90 9.16
N THR A 362 16.57 8.28 9.25
CA THR A 362 16.70 6.85 9.58
C THR A 362 16.81 6.57 11.08
N ALA A 363 16.94 7.61 11.93
CA ALA A 363 17.25 7.49 13.36
C ALA A 363 18.52 6.64 13.64
N GLY A 364 19.51 6.67 12.75
CA GLY A 364 20.76 5.94 12.81
C GLY A 364 20.70 4.50 12.31
N LEU A 365 19.56 4.02 11.80
CA LEU A 365 19.45 2.73 11.13
C LEU A 365 20.25 2.75 9.83
N ARG A 366 20.94 1.65 9.52
CA ARG A 366 21.76 1.51 8.30
C ARG A 366 20.91 1.42 7.05
N GLY A 367 21.33 2.10 5.99
CA GLY A 367 20.69 2.06 4.67
C GLY A 367 19.48 2.98 4.55
N TYR A 368 18.90 2.99 3.36
CA TYR A 368 17.84 3.88 2.91
C TYR A 368 16.97 3.15 1.88
N LYS A 369 15.97 3.80 1.29
CA LYS A 369 15.21 3.30 0.14
C LYS A 369 16.13 2.59 -0.87
N GLY A 370 15.70 1.43 -1.36
CA GLY A 370 16.51 0.59 -2.27
C GLY A 370 17.48 -0.34 -1.56
N SER A 371 17.55 -0.35 -0.23
CA SER A 371 18.42 -1.21 0.55
C SER A 371 17.65 -2.16 1.47
N VAL A 372 18.07 -3.42 1.55
CA VAL A 372 17.49 -4.41 2.47
C VAL A 372 18.03 -4.32 3.91
N TYR A 373 18.82 -3.30 4.24
CA TYR A 373 19.17 -2.97 5.63
C TYR A 373 17.99 -2.31 6.36
N GLU A 374 18.15 -2.14 7.69
CA GLU A 374 17.07 -1.64 8.56
C GLU A 374 16.49 -0.31 8.09
N GLY A 375 17.33 0.67 7.68
CA GLY A 375 16.88 1.99 7.24
C GLY A 375 16.05 1.99 5.93
N GLY A 376 16.17 0.94 5.12
CA GLY A 376 15.34 0.79 3.92
C GLY A 376 14.06 -0.02 4.13
N LEU A 377 14.03 -0.88 5.16
CA LEU A 377 12.92 -1.81 5.41
C LEU A 377 12.09 -1.48 6.65
N ARG A 378 12.71 -0.99 7.73
CA ARG A 378 12.01 -0.66 8.97
C ARG A 378 11.31 0.68 8.83
N VAL A 379 10.00 0.66 9.03
CA VAL A 379 9.10 1.80 8.81
C VAL A 379 8.30 2.12 10.07
N PRO A 380 7.86 3.39 10.26
CA PRO A 380 6.93 3.71 11.32
C PRO A 380 5.61 2.97 11.07
N LEU A 381 4.97 2.51 12.15
CA LEU A 381 3.62 1.98 12.09
C LEU A 381 2.85 2.32 13.35
N ILE A 382 1.65 2.86 13.15
CA ILE A 382 0.71 3.23 14.21
C ILE A 382 -0.63 2.58 13.89
N ALA A 383 -1.28 1.96 14.88
CA ALA A 383 -2.62 1.40 14.74
C ALA A 383 -3.53 1.91 15.87
N ARG A 384 -4.76 2.35 15.53
CA ARG A 384 -5.75 2.84 16.49
C ARG A 384 -7.10 2.19 16.23
N LEU A 385 -7.68 1.67 17.28
CA LEU A 385 -9.09 1.27 17.36
C LEU A 385 -9.55 1.45 18.82
N PRO A 386 -10.31 2.51 19.14
CA PRO A 386 -10.78 2.78 20.49
C PRO A 386 -11.54 1.58 21.09
N GLY A 387 -11.30 1.30 22.37
CA GLY A 387 -11.91 0.16 23.07
C GLY A 387 -11.28 -1.22 22.77
N ARG A 388 -10.40 -1.32 21.75
CA ARG A 388 -9.74 -2.58 21.39
C ARG A 388 -8.21 -2.50 21.52
N ILE A 389 -7.62 -1.44 20.97
CA ILE A 389 -6.17 -1.20 21.03
C ILE A 389 -5.90 -0.30 22.22
N PRO A 390 -5.06 -0.72 23.20
CA PRO A 390 -4.72 0.11 24.34
C PRO A 390 -4.04 1.42 23.91
N ALA A 391 -4.57 2.54 24.35
CA ALA A 391 -4.03 3.86 24.03
C ALA A 391 -2.61 4.04 24.62
N GLY A 392 -1.73 4.70 23.86
CA GLY A 392 -0.33 4.96 24.23
C GLY A 392 0.55 3.72 24.33
N SER A 393 0.05 2.56 23.88
CA SER A 393 0.82 1.32 23.97
C SER A 393 1.94 1.24 22.91
N VAL A 394 2.96 0.43 23.20
CA VAL A 394 4.10 0.20 22.31
C VAL A 394 4.27 -1.30 22.12
N ASP A 395 4.41 -1.73 20.86
CA ASP A 395 4.79 -3.09 20.51
C ASP A 395 6.19 -3.10 19.89
N ASP A 396 7.14 -3.73 20.55
CA ASP A 396 8.54 -3.85 20.13
C ASP A 396 8.86 -5.17 19.41
N ARG A 397 7.86 -6.04 19.25
CA ARG A 397 8.01 -7.32 18.54
C ARG A 397 8.02 -7.09 17.04
N PRO A 398 8.82 -7.86 16.28
CA PRO A 398 8.85 -7.73 14.82
C PRO A 398 7.48 -7.97 14.20
N GLY A 399 7.12 -7.16 13.19
CA GLY A 399 5.95 -7.30 12.34
C GLY A 399 6.31 -6.99 10.90
N HIS A 400 5.54 -7.49 9.93
CA HIS A 400 5.81 -7.37 8.51
C HIS A 400 4.54 -6.98 7.73
N PHE A 401 4.68 -6.33 6.59
CA PHE A 401 3.52 -5.93 5.78
C PHE A 401 2.63 -7.10 5.36
N ALA A 402 3.20 -8.28 5.11
CA ALA A 402 2.38 -9.47 4.82
C ALA A 402 1.43 -9.85 5.96
N ASP A 403 1.76 -9.50 7.20
CA ASP A 403 0.95 -9.76 8.39
C ASP A 403 -0.39 -9.00 8.38
N TRP A 404 -0.48 -7.91 7.61
CA TRP A 404 -1.69 -7.07 7.61
C TRP A 404 -2.86 -7.71 6.88
N PHE A 405 -2.66 -8.48 5.82
CA PHE A 405 -3.79 -9.15 5.17
C PHE A 405 -4.57 -10.04 6.15
N PRO A 406 -3.96 -11.04 6.83
CA PRO A 406 -4.69 -11.85 7.80
C PRO A 406 -5.18 -11.02 9.00
N THR A 407 -4.45 -9.97 9.41
CA THR A 407 -4.87 -9.08 10.50
C THR A 407 -6.17 -8.34 10.17
N LEU A 408 -6.27 -7.78 8.97
CA LEU A 408 -7.45 -7.04 8.53
C LEU A 408 -8.66 -7.96 8.36
N CYS A 409 -8.46 -9.19 7.85
CA CYS A 409 -9.53 -10.19 7.79
C CYS A 409 -10.06 -10.54 9.19
N GLU A 410 -9.18 -10.86 10.14
CA GLU A 410 -9.60 -11.15 11.53
C GLU A 410 -10.27 -9.95 12.20
N ALA A 411 -9.74 -8.73 11.99
CA ALA A 411 -10.35 -7.51 12.53
C ALA A 411 -11.78 -7.30 12.03
N ALA A 412 -12.02 -7.61 10.77
CA ALA A 412 -13.32 -7.49 10.12
C ALA A 412 -14.26 -8.71 10.36
N GLY A 413 -13.78 -9.74 11.07
CA GLY A 413 -14.53 -10.99 11.26
C GLY A 413 -14.68 -11.82 9.99
N LEU A 414 -13.75 -11.67 9.05
CA LEU A 414 -13.72 -12.40 7.78
C LEU A 414 -12.82 -13.61 7.86
N GLU A 415 -13.12 -14.63 7.06
CA GLU A 415 -12.26 -15.79 6.91
C GLU A 415 -10.89 -15.37 6.35
N VAL A 416 -9.82 -15.86 6.97
CA VAL A 416 -8.45 -15.64 6.51
C VAL A 416 -8.14 -16.65 5.41
N PRO A 417 -7.85 -16.21 4.17
CA PRO A 417 -7.50 -17.13 3.08
C PRO A 417 -6.26 -17.97 3.41
N GLN A 418 -6.25 -19.19 2.91
CA GLN A 418 -5.06 -20.06 2.99
C GLN A 418 -3.94 -19.58 2.06
N GLY A 419 -2.71 -20.01 2.33
CA GLY A 419 -1.55 -19.72 1.48
C GLY A 419 -0.96 -18.33 1.64
N LEU A 420 -1.38 -17.56 2.65
CA LEU A 420 -0.71 -16.30 3.02
C LEU A 420 0.59 -16.59 3.78
N ASP A 421 1.60 -15.76 3.57
CA ASP A 421 2.86 -15.85 4.30
C ASP A 421 2.80 -15.10 5.64
N GLY A 422 1.97 -14.07 5.71
CA GLY A 422 1.77 -13.24 6.90
C GLY A 422 1.09 -13.98 8.06
N GLN A 423 1.36 -13.51 9.27
CA GLN A 423 0.74 -13.98 10.50
C GLN A 423 -0.04 -12.83 11.15
N SER A 424 -1.31 -13.06 11.47
CA SER A 424 -2.16 -11.99 12.02
C SER A 424 -1.58 -11.36 13.29
N LEU A 425 -1.65 -10.03 13.32
CA LEU A 425 -1.30 -9.20 14.47
C LEU A 425 -2.52 -8.87 15.36
N TRP A 426 -3.72 -9.37 15.00
CA TRP A 426 -4.98 -8.96 15.66
C TRP A 426 -4.99 -9.18 17.17
N ARG A 427 -4.42 -10.30 17.63
CA ARG A 427 -4.27 -10.57 19.07
C ARG A 427 -3.30 -9.59 19.73
N ARG A 428 -2.20 -9.24 19.05
CA ARG A 428 -1.19 -8.28 19.53
C ARG A 428 -1.78 -6.88 19.66
N LEU A 429 -2.59 -6.45 18.69
CA LEU A 429 -3.31 -5.18 18.73
C LEU A 429 -4.23 -5.06 19.95
N GLY A 430 -4.78 -6.17 20.44
CA GLY A 430 -5.52 -6.23 21.70
C GLY A 430 -4.66 -6.37 22.96
N GLY A 431 -3.35 -6.16 22.90
CA GLY A 431 -2.42 -6.27 24.03
C GLY A 431 -2.12 -7.71 24.47
N ARG A 432 -2.53 -8.72 23.70
CA ARG A 432 -2.30 -10.14 24.05
C ARG A 432 -0.96 -10.62 23.51
N ARG A 433 -0.37 -11.63 24.17
CA ARG A 433 0.85 -12.29 23.67
C ARG A 433 0.51 -13.24 22.53
N ASP A 434 1.36 -13.28 21.50
CA ASP A 434 1.33 -14.36 20.49
C ASP A 434 1.85 -15.63 21.14
N SER A 435 1.22 -16.76 20.81
CA SER A 435 1.56 -18.08 21.40
C SER A 435 2.48 -18.90 20.51
N GLY A 436 2.94 -18.39 19.37
CA GLY A 436 3.68 -19.14 18.37
C GLY A 436 5.03 -18.52 17.97
N ARG A 437 5.91 -19.36 17.42
CA ARG A 437 7.15 -18.93 16.77
C ARG A 437 6.77 -18.15 15.51
N ARG A 438 7.35 -16.96 15.32
CA ARG A 438 7.16 -16.21 14.10
C ARG A 438 7.87 -16.89 12.92
N ARG A 439 7.22 -16.84 11.76
CA ARG A 439 7.85 -17.21 10.48
C ARG A 439 9.01 -16.27 10.19
N PRO A 440 10.04 -16.72 9.47
CA PRO A 440 11.10 -15.82 9.02
C PRO A 440 10.50 -14.75 8.08
N MET A 441 11.12 -13.58 8.05
CA MET A 441 10.81 -12.55 7.08
C MET A 441 11.83 -12.63 5.96
N VAL A 442 11.35 -12.67 4.71
CA VAL A 442 12.18 -12.89 3.52
C VAL A 442 12.01 -11.75 2.54
N TRP A 443 13.14 -11.16 2.14
CA TRP A 443 13.20 -10.15 1.08
C TRP A 443 14.12 -10.62 -0.03
N VAL A 444 13.60 -10.65 -1.27
CA VAL A 444 14.34 -10.98 -2.50
C VAL A 444 14.15 -9.83 -3.47
N PHE A 445 15.10 -8.93 -3.49
CA PHE A 445 15.00 -7.65 -4.18
C PHE A 445 15.92 -7.60 -5.41
N PRO A 446 15.35 -7.57 -6.64
CA PRO A 446 16.12 -7.69 -7.88
C PRO A 446 16.81 -6.41 -8.35
N GLU A 447 16.41 -5.24 -7.84
CA GLU A 447 16.95 -3.95 -8.23
C GLU A 447 18.19 -3.59 -7.41
N TYR A 448 18.85 -2.48 -7.72
CA TYR A 448 20.06 -1.98 -7.02
C TYR A 448 21.15 -3.06 -6.87
N GLY A 449 21.40 -3.80 -7.95
CA GLY A 449 22.45 -4.82 -8.01
C GLY A 449 22.03 -6.21 -7.48
N GLY A 450 20.77 -6.39 -7.07
CA GLY A 450 20.24 -7.63 -6.51
C GLY A 450 20.66 -7.82 -5.05
N GLN A 451 19.66 -8.02 -4.16
CA GLN A 451 19.86 -8.11 -2.72
C GLN A 451 18.90 -9.15 -2.13
N VAL A 452 19.32 -9.83 -1.07
CA VAL A 452 18.45 -10.67 -0.26
C VAL A 452 18.66 -10.36 1.22
N ALA A 453 17.60 -10.51 2.00
CA ALA A 453 17.68 -10.52 3.45
C ALA A 453 16.73 -11.55 4.03
N VAL A 454 17.16 -12.20 5.11
CA VAL A 454 16.36 -13.13 5.90
C VAL A 454 16.44 -12.73 7.37
N ARG A 455 15.31 -12.39 7.95
CA ARG A 455 15.22 -12.17 9.39
C ARG A 455 14.73 -13.43 10.08
N MET A 456 15.53 -13.90 11.05
CA MET A 456 15.29 -15.09 11.86
C MET A 456 15.32 -14.68 13.33
N ASP A 457 14.14 -14.48 13.91
CA ASP A 457 14.02 -14.00 15.29
C ASP A 457 14.72 -12.62 15.49
N ASP A 458 15.79 -12.52 16.26
CA ASP A 458 16.57 -11.30 16.44
C ASP A 458 17.75 -11.17 15.45
N PHE A 459 18.08 -12.22 14.68
CA PHE A 459 19.15 -12.19 13.70
C PHE A 459 18.65 -11.86 12.29
N LYS A 460 19.47 -11.13 11.53
CA LYS A 460 19.21 -10.82 10.12
C LYS A 460 20.45 -11.11 9.29
N ALA A 461 20.31 -12.03 8.33
CA ALA A 461 21.32 -12.29 7.33
C ALA A 461 21.03 -11.43 6.08
N VAL A 462 22.07 -10.83 5.51
CA VAL A 462 21.99 -9.96 4.34
C VAL A 462 23.04 -10.36 3.31
N ARG A 463 22.68 -10.32 2.01
CA ARG A 463 23.63 -10.49 0.93
C ARG A 463 23.28 -9.53 -0.22
N GLN A 464 24.26 -8.79 -0.71
CA GLN A 464 24.07 -7.75 -1.72
C GLN A 464 24.89 -8.01 -2.99
N ARG A 465 24.69 -7.18 -4.01
CA ARG A 465 25.41 -7.21 -5.30
C ARG A 465 25.30 -8.54 -6.02
N LEU A 466 24.17 -9.23 -5.89
CA LEU A 466 23.96 -10.57 -6.43
C LEU A 466 23.99 -10.66 -7.95
N LYS A 467 23.72 -9.54 -8.64
CA LYS A 467 23.74 -9.42 -10.12
C LYS A 467 25.06 -8.87 -10.68
N THR A 468 26.07 -8.71 -9.84
CA THR A 468 27.39 -8.24 -10.27
C THR A 468 28.33 -9.41 -10.55
N ALA A 469 29.45 -9.14 -11.25
CA ALA A 469 30.48 -10.15 -11.52
C ALA A 469 31.09 -10.74 -10.23
N GLN A 470 31.04 -9.98 -9.13
CA GLN A 470 31.51 -10.40 -7.81
C GLN A 470 30.40 -10.17 -6.77
N PRO A 471 29.48 -11.13 -6.60
CA PRO A 471 28.46 -11.06 -5.56
C PRO A 471 29.08 -10.82 -4.19
N GLY A 472 28.41 -10.02 -3.36
CA GLY A 472 28.85 -9.72 -2.00
C GLY A 472 28.90 -10.98 -1.11
N PRO A 473 29.67 -10.97 -0.02
CA PRO A 473 29.61 -12.00 1.00
C PRO A 473 28.28 -11.93 1.74
N TRP A 474 27.99 -12.98 2.53
CA TRP A 474 26.97 -12.92 3.57
C TRP A 474 27.43 -12.02 4.71
N GLU A 475 26.50 -11.23 5.22
CA GLU A 475 26.59 -10.45 6.45
C GLU A 475 25.51 -10.95 7.42
N LEU A 476 25.77 -10.91 8.72
CA LEU A 476 24.84 -11.33 9.78
C LEU A 476 24.83 -10.33 10.92
N TYR A 477 23.64 -9.91 11.37
CA TYR A 477 23.49 -8.93 12.43
C TYR A 477 22.53 -9.42 13.52
N ASP A 478 22.88 -9.17 14.80
CA ASP A 478 21.95 -9.30 15.94
C ASP A 478 21.20 -7.99 16.14
N LEU A 479 19.99 -7.88 15.60
CA LEU A 479 19.19 -6.65 15.64
C LEU A 479 18.68 -6.28 17.04
N LYS A 480 18.83 -7.15 18.03
CA LYS A 480 18.52 -6.82 19.42
C LYS A 480 19.67 -6.04 20.07
N ALA A 481 20.90 -6.48 19.84
CA ALA A 481 22.11 -5.84 20.37
C ALA A 481 22.62 -4.71 19.46
N ASP A 482 22.47 -4.86 18.14
CA ASP A 482 22.96 -3.96 17.09
C ASP A 482 21.85 -3.65 16.06
N PRO A 483 20.85 -2.84 16.40
CA PRO A 483 19.77 -2.47 15.48
C PRO A 483 20.25 -1.63 14.29
N ASN A 484 21.48 -1.13 14.34
CA ASN A 484 22.07 -0.29 13.31
C ASN A 484 22.97 -1.07 12.33
N GLU A 485 23.06 -2.40 12.48
CA GLU A 485 23.79 -3.30 11.56
C GLU A 485 25.27 -2.88 11.35
N ARG A 486 25.98 -2.58 12.44
CA ARG A 486 27.38 -2.11 12.43
C ARG A 486 28.41 -3.23 12.52
N TYR A 487 28.04 -4.34 13.20
CA TYR A 487 28.98 -5.42 13.55
C TYR A 487 28.56 -6.72 12.87
N ASP A 488 29.27 -7.08 11.80
CA ASP A 488 29.05 -8.34 11.08
C ASP A 488 29.50 -9.54 11.93
N LEU A 489 28.57 -10.45 12.16
CA LEU A 489 28.76 -11.69 12.93
C LEU A 489 28.85 -12.94 12.02
N SER A 490 28.86 -12.82 10.71
CA SER A 490 28.77 -13.94 9.76
C SER A 490 29.87 -14.97 9.96
N ALA A 491 31.12 -14.52 10.18
CA ALA A 491 32.28 -15.40 10.42
C ALA A 491 32.17 -16.17 11.75
N ARG A 492 31.44 -15.62 12.74
CA ARG A 492 31.28 -16.24 14.07
C ARG A 492 30.12 -17.21 14.14
N HIS A 493 29.14 -17.08 13.23
CA HIS A 493 27.91 -17.86 13.26
C HIS A 493 27.57 -18.48 11.89
N PRO A 494 28.45 -19.33 11.29
CA PRO A 494 28.22 -19.93 9.99
C PRO A 494 26.94 -20.79 9.95
N GLY A 495 26.52 -21.36 11.09
CA GLY A 495 25.26 -22.11 11.19
C GLY A 495 24.01 -21.25 11.00
N LEU A 496 24.03 -19.96 11.37
CA LEU A 496 22.92 -19.04 11.10
C LEU A 496 22.88 -18.63 9.62
N ILE A 497 24.02 -18.50 8.96
CA ILE A 497 24.08 -18.30 7.50
C ILE A 497 23.50 -19.51 6.77
N ALA A 498 23.93 -20.73 7.13
CA ALA A 498 23.37 -21.96 6.56
C ALA A 498 21.85 -22.09 6.76
N ARG A 499 21.34 -21.63 7.94
CA ARG A 499 19.89 -21.56 8.20
C ARG A 499 19.20 -20.53 7.30
N ALA A 500 19.80 -19.35 7.09
CA ALA A 500 19.25 -18.35 6.18
C ALA A 500 19.19 -18.86 4.74
N GLU A 501 20.22 -19.57 4.28
CA GLU A 501 20.25 -20.22 2.97
C GLU A 501 19.18 -21.31 2.81
N ALA A 502 18.96 -22.12 3.86
CA ALA A 502 17.89 -23.12 3.86
C ALA A 502 16.52 -22.45 3.73
N ILE A 503 16.25 -21.38 4.50
CA ILE A 503 15.02 -20.60 4.41
C ILE A 503 14.83 -20.05 2.98
N LEU A 504 15.88 -19.50 2.35
CA LEU A 504 15.76 -18.98 0.98
C LEU A 504 15.45 -20.10 -0.04
N ARG A 505 15.98 -21.31 0.14
CA ARG A 505 15.62 -22.46 -0.73
C ARG A 505 14.14 -22.83 -0.61
N ASP A 506 13.59 -22.75 0.58
CA ASP A 506 12.22 -23.18 0.87
C ASP A 506 11.19 -22.07 0.55
N GLU A 507 11.55 -20.79 0.78
CA GLU A 507 10.63 -19.66 0.79
C GLU A 507 10.77 -18.74 -0.44
N VAL A 508 11.59 -19.09 -1.46
CA VAL A 508 11.73 -18.27 -2.66
C VAL A 508 11.24 -18.99 -3.89
N ALA A 509 10.08 -18.56 -4.39
CA ALA A 509 9.56 -19.04 -5.67
C ALA A 509 10.32 -18.39 -6.84
N GLU A 510 10.48 -19.15 -7.93
CA GLU A 510 11.00 -18.61 -9.19
C GLU A 510 10.12 -17.45 -9.68
N ASN A 511 10.77 -16.40 -10.18
CA ASN A 511 10.09 -15.25 -10.77
C ASN A 511 10.84 -14.80 -12.03
N PRO A 512 10.37 -15.18 -13.23
CA PRO A 512 11.07 -14.89 -14.47
C PRO A 512 11.07 -13.38 -14.83
N VAL A 513 10.08 -12.62 -14.32
CA VAL A 513 9.99 -11.16 -14.56
C VAL A 513 10.96 -10.39 -13.67
N PHE A 514 11.14 -10.85 -12.44
CA PHE A 514 11.99 -10.22 -11.43
C PHE A 514 13.06 -11.17 -10.90
N PRO A 515 13.98 -11.65 -11.76
CA PRO A 515 14.94 -12.67 -11.38
C PRO A 515 16.01 -12.12 -10.42
N VAL A 516 16.33 -12.92 -9.41
CA VAL A 516 17.49 -12.67 -8.52
C VAL A 516 18.33 -13.94 -8.48
N PRO A 517 19.52 -13.94 -9.08
CA PRO A 517 20.45 -15.05 -8.91
C PRO A 517 20.97 -15.06 -7.47
N ILE A 518 20.82 -16.19 -6.79
CA ILE A 518 21.37 -16.35 -5.44
C ILE A 518 22.46 -17.42 -5.56
N PRO A 519 23.75 -17.05 -5.57
CA PRO A 519 24.85 -17.99 -5.80
C PRO A 519 24.83 -19.15 -4.82
N GLY A 520 24.85 -20.38 -5.36
CA GLY A 520 24.76 -21.62 -4.58
C GLY A 520 23.33 -22.06 -4.20
N LEU A 521 22.29 -21.24 -4.48
CA LEU A 521 20.91 -21.54 -4.12
C LEU A 521 19.96 -21.50 -5.33
N MET A 522 20.05 -20.48 -6.16
CA MET A 522 19.22 -20.32 -7.36
C MET A 522 20.13 -20.03 -8.56
N PRO A 523 19.96 -20.74 -9.68
CA PRO A 523 20.75 -20.48 -10.89
C PRO A 523 20.47 -19.06 -11.42
N THR A 524 21.43 -18.54 -12.16
CA THR A 524 21.20 -17.35 -12.96
C THR A 524 20.11 -17.68 -13.99
N PRO A 525 18.95 -17.00 -13.99
CA PRO A 525 17.91 -17.27 -14.96
C PRO A 525 18.45 -17.11 -16.37
N ALA A 526 18.09 -18.00 -17.28
CA ALA A 526 18.34 -17.80 -18.70
C ALA A 526 17.75 -16.43 -19.09
N LYS A 527 18.46 -15.66 -19.93
CA LYS A 527 17.95 -14.39 -20.46
C LYS A 527 16.54 -14.64 -20.98
N ILE A 528 15.56 -13.88 -20.47
CA ILE A 528 14.21 -13.91 -21.04
C ILE A 528 14.38 -13.61 -22.53
N PRO A 529 13.89 -14.48 -23.44
CA PRO A 529 13.82 -14.10 -24.83
C PRO A 529 12.97 -12.85 -24.90
N THR A 530 13.53 -11.73 -25.34
CA THR A 530 12.76 -10.59 -25.83
C THR A 530 12.08 -11.07 -27.10
N THR A 531 10.97 -11.76 -26.94
CA THR A 531 10.11 -12.10 -28.07
C THR A 531 9.31 -10.87 -28.44
N PRO A 532 9.25 -10.52 -29.74
CA PRO A 532 8.71 -9.28 -30.25
C PRO A 532 7.23 -9.09 -30.01
#